data_070a516b6fda4f755539aaae8ea9105a
#
_entry.id   070a516b6fda4f755539aaae8ea9105a
#
_cell.length_a   1.000
_cell.length_b   1.000
_cell.length_c   1.000
_cell.angle_alpha   90.00
_cell.angle_beta   90.00
_cell.angle_gamma   90.00
#
_symmetry.space_group_name_H-M   'P 1'
#
loop_
_entity.id
_entity.type
_entity.pdbx_description
1 polymer ?
#
loop_
_entity_poly.entity_id
_entity_poly.type
_entity_poly.pdbx_seq_one_letter_code
_entity_poly.pdbx_strand_id
1 'polypeptide(L)'
;MKIDFDPAKNEKNIRERGLSFVRAAEVDFNTALVFSDTRKAYGETRYIALCYLDRRLHVLCFTETETGIRVISFRKANAREANRHGKAQILD
;
A
#
# COMPACT_ATOMS: atom_id res chain seq x y z
N MET A 1 -12.44 -8.21 -4.33
CA MET A 1 -11.13 -7.88 -4.96
C MET A 1 -10.10 -8.93 -4.54
N LYS A 2 -9.43 -9.52 -5.50
CA LYS A 2 -8.38 -10.50 -5.22
C LYS A 2 -7.08 -9.78 -4.88
N ILE A 3 -6.40 -10.22 -3.82
CA ILE A 3 -5.07 -9.72 -3.44
C ILE A 3 -4.04 -10.77 -3.85
N ASP A 4 -3.21 -10.42 -4.83
CA ASP A 4 -2.12 -11.23 -5.31
C ASP A 4 -0.78 -10.66 -4.83
N PHE A 5 0.24 -11.49 -4.70
CA PHE A 5 1.56 -11.06 -4.23
C PHE A 5 2.59 -12.20 -4.34
N ASP A 6 3.86 -11.85 -4.22
CA ASP A 6 4.95 -12.81 -4.09
C ASP A 6 4.97 -13.34 -2.65
N PRO A 7 4.78 -14.66 -2.43
CA PRO A 7 4.76 -15.23 -1.08
C PRO A 7 6.02 -14.96 -0.26
N ALA A 8 7.19 -14.96 -0.87
CA ALA A 8 8.45 -14.70 -0.17
C ALA A 8 8.53 -13.25 0.33
N LYS A 9 8.06 -12.31 -0.47
CA LYS A 9 7.99 -10.90 -0.06
C LYS A 9 6.99 -10.69 1.06
N ASN A 10 5.85 -11.39 0.99
CA ASN A 10 4.85 -11.32 2.04
C ASN A 10 5.39 -11.83 3.38
N GLU A 11 6.06 -13.00 3.37
CA GLU A 11 6.66 -13.54 4.59
C GLU A 11 7.70 -12.61 5.19
N LYS A 12 8.54 -12.02 4.35
CA LYS A 12 9.53 -11.04 4.81
C LYS A 12 8.85 -9.84 5.46
N ASN A 13 7.78 -9.33 4.85
CA ASN A 13 7.04 -8.18 5.37
C ASN A 13 6.39 -8.51 6.72
N ILE A 14 5.86 -9.70 6.88
CA ILE A 14 5.30 -10.16 8.16
C ILE A 14 6.40 -10.20 9.23
N ARG A 15 7.57 -10.80 8.92
CA ARG A 15 8.69 -10.89 9.87
C ARG A 15 9.23 -9.53 10.28
N GLU A 16 9.40 -8.62 9.31
CA GLU A 16 10.04 -7.34 9.56
C GLU A 16 9.09 -6.26 10.07
N ARG A 17 7.82 -6.32 9.65
CA ARG A 17 6.85 -5.25 9.90
C ARG A 17 5.59 -5.71 10.62
N GLY A 18 5.40 -7.01 10.80
CA GLY A 18 4.18 -7.55 11.37
C GLY A 18 2.95 -7.33 10.51
N LEU A 19 3.12 -7.16 9.19
CA LEU A 19 2.05 -6.77 8.28
C LEU A 19 1.98 -7.71 7.09
N SER A 20 0.86 -8.45 6.97
CA SER A 20 0.59 -9.30 5.81
C SER A 20 0.05 -8.47 4.64
N PHE A 21 0.48 -8.77 3.43
CA PHE A 21 -0.04 -8.16 2.21
C PHE A 21 -1.53 -8.46 1.99
N VAL A 22 -2.03 -9.56 2.55
CA VAL A 22 -3.45 -9.93 2.48
C VAL A 22 -4.33 -8.83 3.06
N ARG A 23 -3.83 -8.11 4.06
CA ARG A 23 -4.57 -7.02 4.69
C ARG A 23 -4.81 -5.81 3.79
N ALA A 24 -4.22 -5.77 2.60
CA ALA A 24 -4.56 -4.74 1.62
C ALA A 24 -6.05 -4.79 1.23
N ALA A 25 -6.71 -5.94 1.40
CA ALA A 25 -8.15 -6.06 1.18
C ALA A 25 -8.98 -5.21 2.14
N GLU A 26 -8.43 -4.82 3.29
CA GLU A 26 -9.12 -4.04 4.31
C GLU A 26 -8.97 -2.52 4.11
N VAL A 27 -8.16 -2.11 3.14
CA VAL A 27 -7.91 -0.70 2.86
C VAL A 27 -9.13 -0.08 2.17
N ASP A 28 -9.53 1.11 2.63
CA ASP A 28 -10.59 1.88 1.98
C ASP A 28 -9.99 2.71 0.83
N PHE A 29 -10.14 2.21 -0.39
CA PHE A 29 -9.65 2.91 -1.57
C PHE A 29 -10.45 4.17 -1.92
N ASN A 30 -11.66 4.31 -1.38
CA ASN A 30 -12.48 5.51 -1.63
C ASN A 30 -11.89 6.75 -0.94
N THR A 31 -11.21 6.57 0.17
CA THR A 31 -10.57 7.67 0.92
C THR A 31 -9.06 7.73 0.69
N ALA A 32 -8.50 6.80 -0.04
CA ALA A 32 -7.07 6.75 -0.34
C ALA A 32 -6.67 7.81 -1.36
N LEU A 33 -5.46 8.33 -1.21
CA LEU A 33 -4.82 9.13 -2.23
C LEU A 33 -3.99 8.20 -3.10
N VAL A 34 -4.37 8.04 -4.37
CA VAL A 34 -3.71 7.11 -5.30
C VAL A 34 -3.09 7.88 -6.46
N PHE A 35 -1.84 7.57 -6.77
CA PHE A 35 -1.14 8.17 -7.91
C PHE A 35 -0.17 7.16 -8.53
N SER A 36 0.23 7.42 -9.78
CA SER A 36 1.18 6.56 -10.49
C SER A 36 2.60 6.71 -9.91
N ASP A 37 3.31 5.60 -9.78
CA ASP A 37 4.72 5.60 -9.41
C ASP A 37 5.56 5.76 -10.67
N THR A 38 6.11 6.95 -10.86
CA THR A 38 6.90 7.29 -12.06
C THR A 38 8.40 7.35 -11.77
N ARG A 39 8.86 6.85 -10.62
CA ARG A 39 10.27 6.93 -10.21
C ARG A 39 11.20 6.17 -11.15
N LYS A 40 10.71 5.15 -11.82
CA LYS A 40 11.44 4.45 -12.88
C LYS A 40 10.49 3.70 -13.81
N ALA A 41 11.03 3.21 -14.94
CA ALA A 41 10.28 2.38 -15.87
C ALA A 41 10.27 0.93 -15.35
N TYR A 42 9.09 0.43 -14.99
CA TYR A 42 8.93 -0.93 -14.44
C TYR A 42 8.47 -1.95 -15.49
N GLY A 43 8.16 -1.50 -16.73
CA GLY A 43 7.52 -2.35 -17.72
C GLY A 43 6.02 -2.55 -17.50
N GLU A 44 5.49 -1.99 -16.41
CA GLU A 44 4.07 -2.03 -16.03
C GLU A 44 3.74 -0.77 -15.24
N THR A 45 2.47 -0.40 -15.17
CA THR A 45 2.05 0.74 -14.36
C THR A 45 1.97 0.31 -12.90
N ARG A 46 2.71 0.99 -12.05
CA ARG A 46 2.64 0.84 -10.60
C ARG A 46 1.97 2.03 -9.97
N TYR A 47 1.19 1.78 -8.94
CA TYR A 47 0.46 2.81 -8.19
C TYR A 47 0.95 2.85 -6.76
N ILE A 48 0.88 4.05 -6.18
CA ILE A 48 1.13 4.27 -4.76
C ILE A 48 -0.18 4.76 -4.17
N ALA A 49 -0.64 4.12 -3.10
CA ALA A 49 -1.80 4.56 -2.34
C ALA A 49 -1.38 4.93 -0.93
N LEU A 50 -1.75 6.15 -0.53
CA LEU A 50 -1.71 6.56 0.87
C LEU A 50 -3.09 6.26 1.45
N CYS A 51 -3.14 5.30 2.34
CA CYS A 51 -4.41 4.68 2.76
C CYS A 51 -4.37 4.33 4.24
N TYR A 52 -5.54 4.24 4.85
CA TYR A 52 -5.66 3.90 6.26
C TYR A 52 -5.98 2.42 6.47
N LEU A 53 -5.26 1.82 7.40
CA LEU A 53 -5.50 0.47 7.91
C LEU A 53 -5.36 0.55 9.43
N ASP A 54 -6.34 0.07 10.17
CA ASP A 54 -6.37 0.16 11.64
C ASP A 54 -6.13 1.60 12.13
N ARG A 55 -6.75 2.58 11.46
CA ARG A 55 -6.65 4.01 11.78
C ARG A 55 -5.23 4.59 11.66
N ARG A 56 -4.34 3.88 10.98
CA ARG A 56 -2.96 4.31 10.75
C ARG A 56 -2.71 4.45 9.25
N LEU A 57 -2.05 5.55 8.87
CA LEU A 57 -1.69 5.79 7.46
C LEU A 57 -0.62 4.79 7.03
N HIS A 58 -0.84 4.19 5.86
CA HIS A 58 0.05 3.23 5.21
C HIS A 58 0.38 3.69 3.80
N VAL A 59 1.49 3.17 3.28
CA VAL A 59 1.89 3.30 1.88
C VAL A 59 1.79 1.93 1.25
N LEU A 60 0.91 1.80 0.26
CA LEU A 60 0.69 0.57 -0.50
C LEU A 60 1.14 0.80 -1.93
N CYS A 61 2.10 0.00 -2.40
CA CYS A 61 2.51 0.01 -3.80
C CYS A 61 1.95 -1.24 -4.46
N PHE A 62 1.29 -1.08 -5.60
CA PHE A 62 0.59 -2.19 -6.26
C PHE A 62 0.48 -1.99 -7.76
N THR A 63 0.16 -3.08 -8.46
CA THR A 63 -0.27 -3.06 -9.86
C THR A 63 -1.71 -3.56 -9.92
N GLU A 64 -2.43 -3.20 -10.97
CA GLU A 64 -3.78 -3.71 -11.20
C GLU A 64 -3.73 -5.06 -11.89
N THR A 65 -4.65 -5.95 -11.52
CA THR A 65 -4.88 -7.23 -12.18
C THR A 65 -6.32 -7.27 -12.68
N GLU A 66 -6.69 -8.30 -13.43
CA GLU A 66 -8.07 -8.44 -13.93
C GLU A 66 -9.09 -8.56 -12.80
N THR A 67 -8.69 -9.12 -11.65
CA THR A 67 -9.61 -9.43 -10.56
C THR A 67 -9.35 -8.62 -9.30
N GLY A 68 -8.33 -7.78 -9.28
CA GLY A 68 -7.97 -7.01 -8.10
C GLY A 68 -6.63 -6.32 -8.24
N ILE A 69 -5.74 -6.55 -7.29
CA ILE A 69 -4.41 -5.93 -7.29
C ILE A 69 -3.34 -6.97 -6.95
N ARG A 70 -2.11 -6.68 -7.41
CA ARG A 70 -0.90 -7.36 -6.98
C ARG A 70 -0.11 -6.41 -6.10
N VAL A 71 0.09 -6.77 -4.85
CA VAL A 71 0.82 -5.96 -3.88
C VAL A 71 2.32 -6.10 -4.12
N ILE A 72 3.00 -4.96 -4.25
CA ILE A 72 4.46 -4.88 -4.42
C ILE A 72 5.12 -4.60 -3.06
N SER A 73 4.56 -3.65 -2.30
CA SER A 73 5.03 -3.32 -0.95
C SER A 73 3.90 -2.75 -0.12
N PHE A 74 3.97 -2.93 1.19
CA PHE A 74 2.95 -2.44 2.12
C PHE A 74 3.62 -2.15 3.46
N ARG A 75 3.51 -0.91 3.92
CA ARG A 75 4.15 -0.46 5.16
C ARG A 75 3.42 0.74 5.75
N LYS A 76 3.68 1.01 7.01
CA LYS A 76 3.20 2.24 7.65
C LYS A 76 3.86 3.45 7.03
N ALA A 77 3.12 4.53 6.88
CA ALA A 77 3.66 5.82 6.45
C ALA A 77 4.37 6.50 7.62
N ASN A 78 5.46 7.20 7.33
CA ASN A 78 6.12 8.01 8.35
C ASN A 78 5.51 9.42 8.41
N ALA A 79 5.91 10.22 9.41
CA ALA A 79 5.38 11.56 9.62
C ALA A 79 5.63 12.49 8.43
N ARG A 80 6.80 12.37 7.80
CA ARG A 80 7.15 13.19 6.63
C ARG A 80 6.22 12.92 5.46
N GLU A 81 5.93 11.65 5.20
CA GLU A 81 5.01 11.25 4.13
C GLU A 81 3.60 11.75 4.40
N ALA A 82 3.12 11.62 5.63
CA ALA A 82 1.82 12.12 6.03
C ALA A 82 1.72 13.63 5.83
N ASN A 83 2.72 14.37 6.30
CA ASN A 83 2.75 15.83 6.17
C ASN A 83 2.82 16.28 4.73
N ARG A 84 3.62 15.61 3.90
CA ARG A 84 3.76 15.95 2.48
C ARG A 84 2.43 15.93 1.76
N HIS A 85 1.55 15.02 2.12
CA HIS A 85 0.27 14.81 1.45
C HIS A 85 -0.92 15.36 2.24
N GLY A 86 -0.67 16.11 3.31
CA GLY A 86 -1.73 16.74 4.11
C GLY A 86 -2.65 15.73 4.80
N LYS A 87 -2.12 14.54 5.16
CA LYS A 87 -2.88 13.50 5.83
C LYS A 87 -2.40 13.28 7.25
N ALA A 88 -3.34 12.94 8.14
CA ALA A 88 -2.99 12.54 9.50
C ALA A 88 -2.29 11.18 9.46
N GLN A 89 -1.21 11.04 10.23
CA GLN A 89 -0.49 9.76 10.35
C GLN A 89 -1.33 8.74 11.12
N ILE A 90 -2.08 9.20 12.11
CA ILE A 90 -2.97 8.39 12.95
C ILE A 90 -4.32 9.08 13.00
N LEU A 91 -5.38 8.32 12.80
CA LEU A 91 -6.76 8.84 12.96
C LEU A 91 -7.18 8.68 14.42
N ASP A 92 -7.81 9.72 14.95
CA ASP A 92 -8.37 9.69 16.32
C ASP A 92 -9.77 9.09 16.36
#